data_e9552e0e2a9e2a805e265fa0159255ac
#
_entry.id   e9552e0e2a9e2a805e265fa0159255ac
#
_cell.length_a   1.000
_cell.length_b   1.000
_cell.length_c   1.000
_cell.angle_alpha   90.00
_cell.angle_beta   90.00
_cell.angle_gamma   90.00
#
_symmetry.space_group_name_H-M   'P 1'
#
loop_
_entity.id
_entity.type
_entity.pdbx_description
1 polymer ?
#
loop_
_entity_poly.entity_id
_entity_poly.type
_entity_poly.pdbx_seq_one_letter_code
_entity_poly.pdbx_strand_id
1 'polypeptide(L)'
;MSAPKPPARRTARITTPDGVGIAAEAFGAETGPGMVFIHGFSQSSLCWSRQTASPLLADLQMVTYDFRGHGASDKPEDPARYKGAELWAGEVDAVVHAFGLERPVLVGWSYAGRIIGDYVATFGTKGISGIVFVDAVTANERRFYGSCNRLMRQMCSPDVAENITATRAFLRRCFANPVPQPLFELLFGVNMLVPHHIRAALFDRVADYDALNRTLDVPVLVVQGALDEVVAPAMAEHITEIVPNARLDLFEGVGHAPFLEAPERFNAALATFVREVTGKA
;
A
#
# COMPACT_ATOMS: atom_id res chain seq x y z
N MET A 1 6.10 33.88 1.54
CA MET A 1 6.03 32.95 2.68
C MET A 1 6.85 31.72 2.31
N SER A 2 7.90 31.35 3.08
CA SER A 2 8.69 30.16 2.81
C SER A 2 7.81 28.92 2.99
N ALA A 3 7.98 27.90 2.11
CA ALA A 3 7.31 26.62 2.27
C ALA A 3 7.60 26.04 3.66
N PRO A 4 6.62 25.41 4.32
CA PRO A 4 6.85 24.78 5.61
C PRO A 4 8.00 23.77 5.50
N LYS A 5 8.89 23.80 6.49
CA LYS A 5 10.00 22.84 6.55
C LYS A 5 9.41 21.42 6.58
N PRO A 6 9.87 20.51 5.71
CA PRO A 6 9.35 19.14 5.77
C PRO A 6 9.59 18.56 7.17
N PRO A 7 8.68 17.69 7.66
CA PRO A 7 8.84 17.04 8.97
C PRO A 7 10.19 16.29 9.05
N ALA A 8 10.71 16.15 10.25
CA ALA A 8 11.97 15.47 10.48
C ALA A 8 11.92 14.06 9.87
N ARG A 9 12.89 13.73 9.02
CA ARG A 9 12.98 12.45 8.33
C ARG A 9 13.98 11.55 9.04
N ARG A 10 13.54 10.37 9.47
CA ARG A 10 14.40 9.29 9.98
C ARG A 10 14.40 8.15 8.99
N THR A 11 15.56 7.75 8.48
CA THR A 11 15.72 6.62 7.57
C THR A 11 16.29 5.42 8.31
N ALA A 12 15.90 4.22 7.91
CA ALA A 12 16.43 2.96 8.44
C ALA A 12 16.63 1.94 7.32
N ARG A 13 17.65 1.10 7.48
CA ARG A 13 17.79 -0.16 6.76
C ARG A 13 17.54 -1.28 7.74
N ILE A 14 16.47 -2.03 7.53
CA ILE A 14 15.96 -3.05 8.45
C ILE A 14 16.25 -4.41 7.84
N THR A 15 16.84 -5.32 8.62
CA THR A 15 17.04 -6.70 8.19
C THR A 15 15.85 -7.54 8.66
N THR A 16 15.15 -8.16 7.72
CA THR A 16 14.03 -9.08 8.02
C THR A 16 14.53 -10.40 8.61
N PRO A 17 13.66 -11.21 9.24
CA PRO A 17 14.07 -12.51 9.79
C PRO A 17 14.73 -13.45 8.77
N ASP A 18 14.36 -13.34 7.49
CA ASP A 18 14.94 -14.11 6.39
C ASP A 18 16.15 -13.42 5.72
N GLY A 19 16.66 -12.31 6.30
CA GLY A 19 17.90 -11.65 5.89
C GLY A 19 17.78 -10.66 4.73
N VAL A 20 16.55 -10.26 4.33
CA VAL A 20 16.35 -9.22 3.30
C VAL A 20 16.45 -7.83 3.93
N GLY A 21 17.21 -6.93 3.31
CA GLY A 21 17.33 -5.54 3.72
C GLY A 21 16.15 -4.71 3.19
N ILE A 22 15.37 -4.12 4.09
CA ILE A 22 14.23 -3.26 3.80
C ILE A 22 14.58 -1.79 4.07
N ALA A 23 14.33 -0.92 3.08
CA ALA A 23 14.47 0.51 3.23
C ALA A 23 13.17 1.10 3.77
N ALA A 24 13.25 1.87 4.86
CA ALA A 24 12.10 2.48 5.49
C ALA A 24 12.39 3.89 5.99
N GLU A 25 11.36 4.72 6.08
CA GLU A 25 11.45 6.12 6.48
C GLU A 25 10.29 6.50 7.40
N ALA A 26 10.58 7.28 8.45
CA ALA A 26 9.58 7.84 9.34
C ALA A 26 9.44 9.35 9.15
N PHE A 27 8.21 9.83 9.25
CA PHE A 27 7.80 11.23 9.10
C PHE A 27 6.83 11.60 10.22
N GLY A 28 6.65 12.91 10.42
CA GLY A 28 5.73 13.45 11.43
C GLY A 28 6.27 13.33 12.86
N ALA A 29 5.38 13.19 13.82
CA ALA A 29 5.73 13.14 15.24
C ALA A 29 6.36 11.78 15.63
N GLU A 30 7.38 11.81 16.50
CA GLU A 30 8.02 10.58 16.98
C GLU A 30 7.19 9.81 18.01
N THR A 31 6.25 10.47 18.66
CA THR A 31 5.43 9.93 19.77
C THR A 31 3.93 9.96 19.48
N GLY A 32 3.53 10.27 18.27
CA GLY A 32 2.14 10.27 17.82
C GLY A 32 1.56 8.86 17.64
N PRO A 33 0.24 8.76 17.35
CA PRO A 33 -0.34 7.52 16.87
C PRO A 33 0.41 7.02 15.63
N GLY A 34 0.78 5.72 15.64
CA GLY A 34 1.59 5.12 14.60
C GLY A 34 0.78 4.69 13.37
N MET A 35 1.36 4.87 12.19
CA MET A 35 0.86 4.32 10.92
C MET A 35 2.00 3.69 10.12
N VAL A 36 1.71 2.57 9.45
CA VAL A 36 2.61 1.97 8.45
C VAL A 36 1.93 2.01 7.09
N PHE A 37 2.56 2.70 6.14
CA PHE A 37 2.10 2.78 4.75
C PHE A 37 2.78 1.73 3.90
N ILE A 38 1.98 0.88 3.27
CA ILE A 38 2.40 -0.23 2.42
C ILE A 38 1.96 0.06 0.98
N HIS A 39 2.94 0.23 0.09
CA HIS A 39 2.67 0.58 -1.31
C HIS A 39 2.14 -0.60 -2.14
N GLY A 40 1.66 -0.33 -3.35
CA GLY A 40 1.11 -1.32 -4.27
C GLY A 40 2.16 -1.98 -5.18
N PHE A 41 1.67 -2.89 -6.04
CA PHE A 41 2.45 -3.60 -7.06
C PHE A 41 3.30 -2.65 -7.89
N SER A 42 4.59 -2.97 -8.03
CA SER A 42 5.55 -2.26 -8.88
C SER A 42 5.74 -0.76 -8.53
N GLN A 43 5.47 -0.37 -7.28
CA GLN A 43 5.64 0.99 -6.77
C GLN A 43 6.71 1.06 -5.66
N SER A 44 6.78 2.16 -4.96
CA SER A 44 7.64 2.35 -3.78
C SER A 44 6.99 3.29 -2.78
N SER A 45 7.63 3.46 -1.63
CA SER A 45 7.26 4.42 -0.58
C SER A 45 7.05 5.85 -1.08
N LEU A 46 7.68 6.24 -2.21
CA LEU A 46 7.54 7.57 -2.82
C LEU A 46 6.11 7.89 -3.26
N CYS A 47 5.26 6.87 -3.51
CA CYS A 47 3.87 7.11 -3.86
C CYS A 47 3.11 7.84 -2.74
N TRP A 48 3.54 7.70 -1.47
CA TRP A 48 2.92 8.32 -0.29
C TRP A 48 3.37 9.75 -0.01
N SER A 49 4.06 10.40 -0.96
CA SER A 49 4.64 11.75 -0.78
C SER A 49 3.61 12.82 -0.39
N ARG A 50 2.35 12.69 -0.84
CA ARG A 50 1.27 13.62 -0.49
C ARG A 50 0.77 13.44 0.96
N GLN A 51 0.94 12.25 1.52
CA GLN A 51 0.59 11.92 2.89
C GLN A 51 1.70 12.37 3.85
N THR A 52 2.94 11.97 3.54
CA THR A 52 4.10 12.28 4.39
C THR A 52 4.43 13.77 4.48
N ALA A 53 3.99 14.58 3.50
CA ALA A 53 4.13 16.03 3.51
C ALA A 53 2.87 16.78 4.03
N SER A 54 1.82 16.06 4.41
CA SER A 54 0.55 16.69 4.81
C SER A 54 0.61 17.26 6.21
N PRO A 55 0.24 18.54 6.40
CA PRO A 55 0.12 19.11 7.74
C PRO A 55 -1.01 18.48 8.57
N LEU A 56 -2.03 17.88 7.93
CA LEU A 56 -3.12 17.17 8.61
C LEU A 56 -2.67 15.91 9.34
N LEU A 57 -1.52 15.35 8.95
CA LEU A 57 -0.95 14.12 9.47
C LEU A 57 0.35 14.36 10.26
N ALA A 58 0.75 15.62 10.46
CA ALA A 58 2.06 15.96 11.03
C ALA A 58 2.22 15.57 12.52
N ASP A 59 1.12 15.43 13.24
CA ASP A 59 1.05 14.96 14.64
C ASP A 59 1.05 13.43 14.78
N LEU A 60 1.01 12.71 13.66
CA LEU A 60 1.03 11.26 13.62
C LEU A 60 2.44 10.75 13.28
N GLN A 61 2.78 9.56 13.79
CA GLN A 61 4.02 8.88 13.43
C GLN A 61 3.80 8.04 12.17
N MET A 62 4.22 8.56 11.03
CA MET A 62 4.05 7.92 9.72
C MET A 62 5.32 7.15 9.35
N VAL A 63 5.21 5.87 9.07
CA VAL A 63 6.31 5.05 8.54
C VAL A 63 5.93 4.54 7.16
N THR A 64 6.79 4.78 6.18
CA THR A 64 6.71 4.19 4.84
C THR A 64 7.89 3.27 4.63
N TYR A 65 7.73 2.21 3.84
CA TYR A 65 8.85 1.35 3.48
C TYR A 65 8.68 0.81 2.05
N ASP A 66 9.80 0.45 1.46
CA ASP A 66 9.83 -0.29 0.20
C ASP A 66 9.86 -1.77 0.54
N PHE A 67 8.81 -2.55 0.21
CA PHE A 67 8.86 -3.98 0.45
C PHE A 67 9.87 -4.66 -0.50
N ARG A 68 10.28 -5.91 -0.18
CA ARG A 68 11.25 -6.68 -0.98
C ARG A 68 11.01 -6.57 -2.47
N GLY A 69 12.06 -6.45 -3.26
CA GLY A 69 11.98 -6.34 -4.71
C GLY A 69 11.71 -4.94 -5.24
N HIS A 70 11.45 -3.95 -4.37
CA HIS A 70 11.00 -2.60 -4.76
C HIS A 70 11.92 -1.51 -4.22
N GLY A 71 11.82 -0.32 -4.85
CA GLY A 71 12.50 0.89 -4.40
C GLY A 71 13.96 0.68 -4.04
N ALA A 72 14.35 1.09 -2.83
CA ALA A 72 15.69 0.97 -2.27
C ALA A 72 15.91 -0.33 -1.44
N SER A 73 14.90 -1.19 -1.31
CA SER A 73 15.03 -2.50 -0.65
C SER A 73 15.75 -3.52 -1.52
N ASP A 74 16.24 -4.60 -0.88
CA ASP A 74 16.87 -5.70 -1.59
C ASP A 74 15.92 -6.37 -2.60
N LYS A 75 16.50 -6.87 -3.67
CA LYS A 75 15.78 -7.48 -4.79
C LYS A 75 16.28 -8.93 -4.98
N PRO A 76 15.90 -9.89 -4.10
CA PRO A 76 16.29 -11.28 -4.25
C PRO A 76 15.93 -11.81 -5.63
N GLU A 77 16.86 -12.51 -6.29
CA GLU A 77 16.63 -13.08 -7.63
C GLU A 77 15.75 -14.33 -7.59
N ASP A 78 15.81 -15.10 -6.49
CA ASP A 78 15.04 -16.34 -6.32
C ASP A 78 13.54 -16.03 -6.16
N PRO A 79 12.67 -16.49 -7.08
CA PRO A 79 11.22 -16.29 -6.99
C PRO A 79 10.58 -16.90 -5.73
N ALA A 80 11.22 -17.90 -5.10
CA ALA A 80 10.72 -18.47 -3.84
C ALA A 80 10.68 -17.45 -2.71
N ARG A 81 11.56 -16.43 -2.76
CA ARG A 81 11.64 -15.35 -1.78
C ARG A 81 10.44 -14.39 -1.81
N TYR A 82 9.46 -14.62 -2.70
CA TYR A 82 8.26 -13.79 -2.87
C TYR A 82 6.95 -14.56 -2.61
N LYS A 83 7.01 -15.85 -2.26
CA LYS A 83 5.81 -16.71 -2.22
C LYS A 83 5.20 -16.86 -0.83
N GLY A 84 6.01 -17.02 0.21
CA GLY A 84 5.54 -17.31 1.56
C GLY A 84 4.86 -16.12 2.22
N ALA A 85 3.71 -16.33 2.86
CA ALA A 85 3.00 -15.29 3.60
C ALA A 85 3.83 -14.74 4.76
N GLU A 86 4.57 -15.63 5.45
CA GLU A 86 5.46 -15.30 6.57
C GLU A 86 6.57 -14.32 6.19
N LEU A 87 7.00 -14.30 4.93
CA LEU A 87 8.04 -13.39 4.44
C LEU A 87 7.52 -11.95 4.40
N TRP A 88 6.30 -11.75 3.92
CA TRP A 88 5.65 -10.44 3.84
C TRP A 88 5.21 -9.94 5.22
N ALA A 89 4.66 -10.84 6.02
CA ALA A 89 4.30 -10.55 7.41
C ALA A 89 5.52 -10.11 8.22
N GLY A 90 6.64 -10.82 8.07
CA GLY A 90 7.91 -10.51 8.73
C GLY A 90 8.50 -9.15 8.36
N GLU A 91 8.24 -8.64 7.14
CA GLU A 91 8.65 -7.28 6.77
C GLU A 91 7.86 -6.22 7.55
N VAL A 92 6.53 -6.35 7.59
CA VAL A 92 5.67 -5.41 8.33
C VAL A 92 6.05 -5.41 9.80
N ASP A 93 6.22 -6.59 10.40
CA ASP A 93 6.60 -6.75 11.80
C ASP A 93 7.97 -6.13 12.09
N ALA A 94 8.97 -6.38 11.25
CA ALA A 94 10.30 -5.78 11.38
C ALA A 94 10.27 -4.26 11.30
N VAL A 95 9.43 -3.68 10.42
CA VAL A 95 9.23 -2.23 10.31
C VAL A 95 8.57 -1.68 11.57
N VAL A 96 7.51 -2.31 12.06
CA VAL A 96 6.81 -1.91 13.30
C VAL A 96 7.80 -1.86 14.48
N HIS A 97 8.60 -2.91 14.65
CA HIS A 97 9.59 -2.99 15.73
C HIS A 97 10.72 -1.98 15.59
N ALA A 98 11.27 -1.80 14.37
CA ALA A 98 12.41 -0.90 14.15
C ALA A 98 12.10 0.57 14.43
N PHE A 99 10.83 0.97 14.28
CA PHE A 99 10.38 2.32 14.58
C PHE A 99 9.68 2.45 15.94
N GLY A 100 9.57 1.37 16.73
CA GLY A 100 8.94 1.38 18.04
C GLY A 100 7.46 1.74 18.00
N LEU A 101 6.75 1.30 16.97
CA LEU A 101 5.33 1.61 16.82
C LEU A 101 4.50 0.74 17.76
N GLU A 102 3.71 1.39 18.63
CA GLU A 102 2.75 0.72 19.49
C GLU A 102 1.40 0.63 18.81
N ARG A 103 0.99 -0.59 18.42
CA ARG A 103 -0.30 -0.87 17.76
C ARG A 103 -0.61 0.10 16.62
N PRO A 104 0.22 0.19 15.56
CA PRO A 104 -0.02 1.11 14.46
C PRO A 104 -1.28 0.76 13.68
N VAL A 105 -1.78 1.72 12.91
CA VAL A 105 -2.73 1.47 11.83
C VAL A 105 -1.95 1.03 10.59
N LEU A 106 -2.35 -0.09 9.98
CA LEU A 106 -1.77 -0.54 8.70
C LEU A 106 -2.57 0.06 7.54
N VAL A 107 -1.90 0.81 6.68
CA VAL A 107 -2.50 1.44 5.49
C VAL A 107 -1.93 0.76 4.25
N GLY A 108 -2.75 -0.02 3.56
CA GLY A 108 -2.31 -0.81 2.42
C GLY A 108 -3.02 -0.45 1.12
N TRP A 109 -2.22 -0.12 0.09
CA TRP A 109 -2.73 0.19 -1.24
C TRP A 109 -2.62 -1.01 -2.17
N SER A 110 -3.73 -1.34 -2.87
CA SER A 110 -3.74 -2.31 -3.96
C SER A 110 -3.21 -3.69 -3.53
N TYR A 111 -2.06 -4.12 -4.05
CA TYR A 111 -1.38 -5.37 -3.68
C TYR A 111 -1.14 -5.50 -2.17
N ALA A 112 -0.97 -4.38 -1.47
CA ALA A 112 -0.74 -4.38 -0.03
C ALA A 112 -1.91 -4.92 0.80
N GLY A 113 -3.10 -5.03 0.23
CA GLY A 113 -4.20 -5.77 0.87
C GLY A 113 -3.82 -7.23 1.17
N ARG A 114 -3.07 -7.88 0.26
CA ARG A 114 -2.53 -9.23 0.47
C ARG A 114 -1.45 -9.25 1.57
N ILE A 115 -0.59 -8.22 1.62
CA ILE A 115 0.48 -8.12 2.64
C ILE A 115 -0.13 -7.92 4.04
N ILE A 116 -1.19 -7.11 4.16
CA ILE A 116 -1.94 -6.98 5.42
C ILE A 116 -2.58 -8.30 5.81
N GLY A 117 -3.17 -9.02 4.84
CA GLY A 117 -3.71 -10.36 5.07
C GLY A 117 -2.64 -11.34 5.57
N ASP A 118 -1.42 -11.32 4.97
CA ASP A 118 -0.28 -12.11 5.42
C ASP A 118 0.09 -11.80 6.88
N TYR A 119 0.15 -10.49 7.21
CA TYR A 119 0.46 -10.04 8.57
C TYR A 119 -0.56 -10.52 9.57
N VAL A 120 -1.85 -10.31 9.29
CA VAL A 120 -2.93 -10.74 10.21
C VAL A 120 -3.00 -12.26 10.33
N ALA A 121 -2.79 -13.01 9.24
CA ALA A 121 -2.75 -14.47 9.28
C ALA A 121 -1.60 -15.01 10.15
N THR A 122 -0.48 -14.29 10.19
CA THR A 122 0.74 -14.72 10.92
C THR A 122 0.74 -14.25 12.38
N PHE A 123 0.39 -12.99 12.63
CA PHE A 123 0.54 -12.33 13.94
C PHE A 123 -0.79 -11.96 14.61
N GLY A 124 -1.92 -12.10 13.90
CA GLY A 124 -3.23 -11.64 14.38
C GLY A 124 -3.35 -10.13 14.42
N THR A 125 -4.39 -9.65 15.11
CA THR A 125 -4.76 -8.23 15.16
C THR A 125 -4.31 -7.51 16.43
N LYS A 126 -3.84 -8.22 17.46
CA LYS A 126 -3.47 -7.64 18.77
C LYS A 126 -2.39 -6.56 18.68
N GLY A 127 -1.50 -6.66 17.71
CA GLY A 127 -0.39 -5.75 17.47
C GLY A 127 -0.76 -4.48 16.67
N ILE A 128 -2.02 -4.32 16.26
CA ILE A 128 -2.48 -3.17 15.45
C ILE A 128 -3.74 -2.54 16.05
N SER A 129 -4.00 -1.28 15.71
CA SER A 129 -5.19 -0.55 16.14
C SER A 129 -6.30 -0.50 15.10
N GLY A 130 -5.98 -0.72 13.83
CA GLY A 130 -6.93 -0.70 12.73
C GLY A 130 -6.25 -0.94 11.39
N ILE A 131 -7.05 -1.08 10.35
CA ILE A 131 -6.61 -1.33 8.97
C ILE A 131 -7.28 -0.30 8.04
N VAL A 132 -6.51 0.23 7.08
CA VAL A 132 -7.03 1.03 5.97
C VAL A 132 -6.71 0.30 4.68
N PHE A 133 -7.71 -0.24 4.02
CA PHE A 133 -7.61 -0.80 2.68
C PHE A 133 -7.87 0.29 1.65
N VAL A 134 -6.90 0.57 0.79
CA VAL A 134 -6.97 1.60 -0.26
C VAL A 134 -6.94 0.91 -1.61
N ASP A 135 -8.07 0.87 -2.32
CA ASP A 135 -8.20 0.14 -3.61
C ASP A 135 -7.56 -1.27 -3.52
N ALA A 136 -7.74 -1.94 -2.39
CA ALA A 136 -6.94 -3.08 -1.99
C ALA A 136 -7.48 -4.40 -2.52
N VAL A 137 -6.57 -5.36 -2.78
CA VAL A 137 -6.91 -6.73 -3.20
C VAL A 137 -6.77 -7.66 -1.99
N THR A 138 -7.88 -8.25 -1.54
CA THR A 138 -7.89 -9.19 -0.41
C THR A 138 -8.42 -10.59 -0.78
N ALA A 139 -9.08 -10.71 -1.94
CA ALA A 139 -9.64 -11.96 -2.45
C ALA A 139 -9.26 -12.17 -3.92
N ASN A 140 -9.46 -13.38 -4.44
CA ASN A 140 -9.01 -13.75 -5.78
C ASN A 140 -10.17 -14.25 -6.67
N GLU A 141 -11.18 -13.40 -6.86
CA GLU A 141 -12.25 -13.66 -7.83
C GLU A 141 -12.15 -12.72 -9.04
N ARG A 142 -12.55 -13.22 -10.22
CA ARG A 142 -12.47 -12.44 -11.46
C ARG A 142 -13.23 -11.11 -11.40
N ARG A 143 -14.36 -11.05 -10.70
CA ARG A 143 -15.20 -9.86 -10.56
C ARG A 143 -14.52 -8.70 -9.84
N PHE A 144 -13.46 -8.99 -9.08
CA PHE A 144 -12.70 -8.00 -8.33
C PHE A 144 -11.58 -7.34 -9.11
N TYR A 145 -11.27 -7.85 -10.29
CA TYR A 145 -10.23 -7.28 -11.13
C TYR A 145 -10.82 -6.42 -12.24
N GLY A 146 -10.26 -5.22 -12.40
CA GLY A 146 -10.61 -4.32 -13.50
C GLY A 146 -10.01 -4.73 -14.85
N SER A 147 -9.98 -3.80 -15.79
CA SER A 147 -9.55 -4.04 -17.17
C SER A 147 -8.03 -4.20 -17.34
N CYS A 148 -7.23 -3.91 -16.30
CA CYS A 148 -5.77 -3.76 -16.38
C CYS A 148 -4.96 -5.07 -16.31
N ASN A 149 -5.57 -6.23 -16.03
CA ASN A 149 -4.85 -7.50 -15.85
C ASN A 149 -3.92 -7.87 -17.01
N ARG A 150 -4.34 -7.60 -18.26
CA ARG A 150 -3.50 -7.85 -19.43
C ARG A 150 -2.23 -6.99 -19.42
N LEU A 151 -2.37 -5.70 -19.10
CA LEU A 151 -1.24 -4.78 -19.00
C LEU A 151 -0.27 -5.22 -17.89
N MET A 152 -0.81 -5.60 -16.72
CA MET A 152 0.02 -6.09 -15.61
C MET A 152 0.83 -7.33 -16.00
N ARG A 153 0.25 -8.26 -16.76
CA ARG A 153 0.98 -9.42 -17.29
C ARG A 153 2.08 -8.99 -18.27
N GLN A 154 1.81 -8.05 -19.17
CA GLN A 154 2.79 -7.51 -20.11
C GLN A 154 3.92 -6.73 -19.41
N MET A 155 3.65 -6.10 -18.26
CA MET A 155 4.69 -5.51 -17.41
C MET A 155 5.68 -6.53 -16.84
N CYS A 156 5.33 -7.83 -16.84
CA CYS A 156 6.20 -8.92 -16.43
C CYS A 156 7.05 -9.47 -17.58
N SER A 157 6.92 -8.93 -18.80
CA SER A 157 7.67 -9.38 -19.97
C SER A 157 9.17 -9.09 -19.85
N PRO A 158 10.05 -10.03 -20.24
CA PRO A 158 11.47 -9.77 -20.38
C PRO A 158 11.79 -8.89 -21.61
N ASP A 159 10.87 -8.76 -22.56
CA ASP A 159 10.99 -7.78 -23.65
C ASP A 159 10.85 -6.37 -23.11
N VAL A 160 11.94 -5.60 -23.23
CA VAL A 160 12.02 -4.26 -22.64
C VAL A 160 11.01 -3.30 -23.29
N ALA A 161 10.78 -3.40 -24.60
CA ALA A 161 9.87 -2.51 -25.31
C ALA A 161 8.42 -2.79 -24.92
N GLU A 162 8.02 -4.07 -24.83
CA GLU A 162 6.71 -4.48 -24.34
C GLU A 162 6.51 -4.02 -22.89
N ASN A 163 7.49 -4.30 -22.02
CA ASN A 163 7.45 -3.95 -20.61
C ASN A 163 7.25 -2.43 -20.40
N ILE A 164 8.07 -1.59 -21.06
CA ILE A 164 7.98 -0.12 -20.98
C ILE A 164 6.59 0.35 -21.46
N THR A 165 6.13 -0.16 -22.59
CA THR A 165 4.85 0.23 -23.18
C THR A 165 3.69 -0.13 -22.27
N ALA A 166 3.68 -1.36 -21.74
CA ALA A 166 2.64 -1.84 -20.84
C ALA A 166 2.66 -1.09 -19.50
N THR A 167 3.85 -0.84 -18.94
CA THR A 167 3.99 -0.10 -17.68
C THR A 167 3.44 1.33 -17.81
N ARG A 168 3.76 2.01 -18.90
CA ARG A 168 3.25 3.36 -19.15
C ARG A 168 1.72 3.36 -19.35
N ALA A 169 1.18 2.38 -20.07
CA ALA A 169 -0.25 2.24 -20.28
C ALA A 169 -0.99 1.90 -18.98
N PHE A 170 -0.46 0.97 -18.19
CA PHE A 170 -0.98 0.61 -16.86
C PHE A 170 -1.03 1.83 -15.94
N LEU A 171 0.08 2.55 -15.82
CA LEU A 171 0.16 3.71 -14.92
C LEU A 171 -0.86 4.80 -15.30
N ARG A 172 -1.14 5.01 -16.60
CA ARG A 172 -2.19 5.94 -17.03
C ARG A 172 -3.58 5.49 -16.60
N ARG A 173 -3.85 4.18 -16.57
CA ARG A 173 -5.11 3.60 -16.14
C ARG A 173 -5.33 3.62 -14.63
N CYS A 174 -4.26 3.83 -13.84
CA CYS A 174 -4.38 4.01 -12.41
C CYS A 174 -5.06 5.32 -12.02
N PHE A 175 -5.20 6.28 -12.93
CA PHE A 175 -5.77 7.60 -12.65
C PHE A 175 -7.00 7.86 -13.51
N ALA A 176 -8.10 8.27 -12.89
CA ALA A 176 -9.28 8.75 -13.58
C ALA A 176 -9.02 10.13 -14.22
N ASN A 177 -8.21 10.95 -13.56
CA ASN A 177 -7.83 12.27 -14.01
C ASN A 177 -6.31 12.35 -14.25
N PRO A 178 -5.84 13.10 -15.26
CA PRO A 178 -4.42 13.28 -15.50
C PRO A 178 -3.70 13.87 -14.30
N VAL A 179 -2.65 13.18 -13.84
CA VAL A 179 -1.75 13.72 -12.81
C VAL A 179 -0.67 14.61 -13.44
N PRO A 180 -0.06 15.55 -12.69
CA PRO A 180 1.03 16.37 -13.18
C PRO A 180 2.17 15.54 -13.78
N GLN A 181 2.70 15.96 -14.93
CA GLN A 181 3.72 15.22 -15.68
C GLN A 181 4.95 14.82 -14.82
N PRO A 182 5.50 15.69 -13.96
CA PRO A 182 6.64 15.29 -13.10
C PRO A 182 6.30 14.15 -12.13
N LEU A 183 5.07 14.11 -11.61
CA LEU A 183 4.60 13.01 -10.75
C LEU A 183 4.46 11.72 -11.57
N PHE A 184 3.87 11.80 -12.77
CA PHE A 184 3.75 10.65 -13.65
C PHE A 184 5.11 10.05 -13.99
N GLU A 185 6.10 10.88 -14.33
CA GLU A 185 7.46 10.44 -14.67
C GLU A 185 8.17 9.82 -13.47
N LEU A 186 8.01 10.39 -12.28
CA LEU A 186 8.53 9.80 -11.04
C LEU A 186 7.95 8.40 -10.81
N LEU A 187 6.63 8.26 -10.84
CA LEU A 187 5.95 6.99 -10.62
C LEU A 187 6.29 5.96 -11.72
N PHE A 188 6.44 6.41 -12.97
CA PHE A 188 6.89 5.55 -14.07
C PHE A 188 8.33 5.07 -13.87
N GLY A 189 9.25 5.98 -13.51
CA GLY A 189 10.64 5.62 -13.19
C GLY A 189 10.75 4.62 -12.06
N VAL A 190 9.98 4.82 -10.99
CA VAL A 190 9.91 3.88 -9.86
C VAL A 190 9.42 2.50 -10.30
N ASN A 191 8.37 2.44 -11.14
CA ASN A 191 7.92 1.17 -11.72
C ASN A 191 9.05 0.46 -12.46
N MET A 192 9.81 1.17 -13.28
CA MET A 192 10.88 0.58 -14.10
C MET A 192 12.07 0.05 -13.27
N LEU A 193 12.21 0.47 -12.02
CA LEU A 193 13.24 -0.07 -11.10
C LEU A 193 12.92 -1.48 -10.58
N VAL A 194 11.69 -1.95 -10.75
CA VAL A 194 11.28 -3.30 -10.33
C VAL A 194 11.56 -4.30 -11.47
N PRO A 195 12.44 -5.28 -11.27
CA PRO A 195 12.75 -6.30 -12.28
C PRO A 195 11.51 -7.07 -12.74
N HIS A 196 11.45 -7.41 -14.02
CA HIS A 196 10.31 -8.10 -14.62
C HIS A 196 9.98 -9.44 -13.95
N HIS A 197 11.00 -10.21 -13.55
CA HIS A 197 10.83 -11.51 -12.88
C HIS A 197 10.23 -11.36 -11.47
N ILE A 198 10.53 -10.27 -10.77
CA ILE A 198 9.91 -9.95 -9.47
C ILE A 198 8.43 -9.59 -9.69
N ARG A 199 8.12 -8.76 -10.70
CA ARG A 199 6.73 -8.48 -11.07
C ARG A 199 5.97 -9.76 -11.38
N ALA A 200 6.57 -10.71 -12.12
CA ALA A 200 5.98 -12.00 -12.41
C ALA A 200 5.71 -12.80 -11.13
N ALA A 201 6.67 -12.89 -10.21
CA ALA A 201 6.52 -13.60 -8.95
C ALA A 201 5.37 -13.04 -8.09
N LEU A 202 5.20 -11.70 -8.06
CA LEU A 202 4.09 -11.07 -7.35
C LEU A 202 2.74 -11.26 -8.07
N PHE A 203 2.73 -11.14 -9.40
CA PHE A 203 1.52 -11.30 -10.20
C PHE A 203 0.95 -12.72 -10.10
N ASP A 204 1.82 -13.72 -10.09
CA ASP A 204 1.43 -15.13 -9.99
C ASP A 204 1.12 -15.58 -8.55
N ARG A 205 1.37 -14.73 -7.55
CA ARG A 205 1.04 -15.03 -6.15
C ARG A 205 -0.46 -14.91 -5.92
N VAL A 206 -1.11 -16.03 -5.73
CA VAL A 206 -2.53 -16.07 -5.35
C VAL A 206 -2.66 -16.02 -3.84
N ALA A 207 -3.49 -15.12 -3.33
CA ALA A 207 -3.85 -15.03 -1.93
C ALA A 207 -5.33 -14.68 -1.80
N ASP A 208 -6.01 -15.33 -0.87
CA ASP A 208 -7.42 -15.12 -0.56
C ASP A 208 -7.57 -15.10 0.96
N TYR A 209 -8.09 -14.01 1.47
CA TYR A 209 -8.22 -13.75 2.92
C TYR A 209 -9.68 -13.61 3.37
N ASP A 210 -10.66 -14.05 2.57
CA ASP A 210 -12.07 -13.90 2.93
C ASP A 210 -12.42 -14.54 4.28
N ALA A 211 -11.93 -15.76 4.52
CA ALA A 211 -12.15 -16.44 5.80
C ALA A 211 -11.55 -15.67 6.98
N LEU A 212 -10.36 -15.10 6.79
CA LEU A 212 -9.67 -14.27 7.79
C LEU A 212 -10.40 -12.95 8.00
N ASN A 213 -10.78 -12.28 6.93
CA ASN A 213 -11.44 -10.98 6.95
C ASN A 213 -12.76 -11.02 7.71
N ARG A 214 -13.51 -12.14 7.64
CA ARG A 214 -14.74 -12.36 8.44
C ARG A 214 -14.51 -12.39 9.95
N THR A 215 -13.28 -12.59 10.39
CA THR A 215 -12.90 -12.70 11.80
C THR A 215 -12.15 -11.47 12.33
N LEU A 216 -11.99 -10.43 11.49
CA LEU A 216 -11.32 -9.20 11.93
C LEU A 216 -12.08 -8.53 13.06
N ASP A 217 -11.38 -8.28 14.17
CA ASP A 217 -11.92 -7.68 15.40
C ASP A 217 -11.42 -6.23 15.64
N VAL A 218 -10.65 -5.69 14.70
CA VAL A 218 -10.21 -4.29 14.67
C VAL A 218 -11.03 -3.46 13.69
N PRO A 219 -11.16 -2.13 13.90
CA PRO A 219 -11.80 -1.25 12.93
C PRO A 219 -11.12 -1.29 11.56
N VAL A 220 -11.92 -1.26 10.50
CA VAL A 220 -11.44 -1.24 9.10
C VAL A 220 -12.06 -0.09 8.34
N LEU A 221 -11.23 0.74 7.71
CA LEU A 221 -11.64 1.72 6.72
C LEU A 221 -11.30 1.19 5.33
N VAL A 222 -12.29 1.15 4.44
CA VAL A 222 -12.11 0.81 3.02
C VAL A 222 -12.26 2.09 2.22
N VAL A 223 -11.18 2.50 1.56
CA VAL A 223 -11.17 3.65 0.63
C VAL A 223 -11.11 3.10 -0.78
N GLN A 224 -12.04 3.53 -1.64
CA GLN A 224 -12.14 3.03 -3.01
C GLN A 224 -12.40 4.16 -3.99
N GLY A 225 -11.63 4.23 -5.07
CA GLY A 225 -11.97 5.06 -6.23
C GLY A 225 -13.11 4.45 -7.04
N ALA A 226 -14.17 5.24 -7.29
CA ALA A 226 -15.34 4.76 -8.02
C ALA A 226 -15.05 4.43 -9.49
N LEU A 227 -13.98 5.00 -10.07
CA LEU A 227 -13.54 4.79 -11.44
C LEU A 227 -12.27 3.92 -11.54
N ASP A 228 -12.00 3.09 -10.54
CA ASP A 228 -10.82 2.23 -10.53
C ASP A 228 -10.89 1.15 -11.62
N GLU A 229 -9.94 1.20 -12.57
CA GLU A 229 -9.79 0.22 -13.65
C GLU A 229 -8.82 -0.93 -13.31
N VAL A 230 -8.20 -0.92 -12.15
CA VAL A 230 -7.23 -1.94 -11.69
C VAL A 230 -7.91 -2.92 -10.74
N VAL A 231 -8.50 -2.41 -9.66
CA VAL A 231 -9.29 -3.17 -8.69
C VAL A 231 -10.73 -2.66 -8.77
N ALA A 232 -11.65 -3.54 -9.19
CA ALA A 232 -13.04 -3.13 -9.37
C ALA A 232 -13.67 -2.72 -8.03
N PRO A 233 -14.54 -1.69 -7.99
CA PRO A 233 -15.23 -1.26 -6.76
C PRO A 233 -15.98 -2.39 -6.04
N ALA A 234 -16.38 -3.42 -6.77
CA ALA A 234 -16.97 -4.65 -6.20
C ALA A 234 -16.08 -5.33 -5.14
N MET A 235 -14.75 -5.12 -5.16
CA MET A 235 -13.85 -5.61 -4.11
C MET A 235 -14.09 -4.85 -2.80
N ALA A 236 -14.20 -3.53 -2.84
CA ALA A 236 -14.45 -2.72 -1.65
C ALA A 236 -15.83 -3.00 -1.06
N GLU A 237 -16.86 -3.17 -1.90
CA GLU A 237 -18.19 -3.60 -1.50
C GLU A 237 -18.12 -4.95 -0.79
N HIS A 238 -17.43 -5.93 -1.37
CA HIS A 238 -17.22 -7.25 -0.80
C HIS A 238 -16.51 -7.20 0.55
N ILE A 239 -15.40 -6.47 0.66
CA ILE A 239 -14.68 -6.30 1.94
C ILE A 239 -15.63 -5.73 3.00
N THR A 240 -16.39 -4.69 2.64
CA THR A 240 -17.33 -4.04 3.57
C THR A 240 -18.47 -4.96 3.98
N GLU A 241 -18.91 -5.86 3.10
CA GLU A 241 -19.94 -6.86 3.39
C GLU A 241 -19.45 -7.93 4.37
N ILE A 242 -18.20 -8.41 4.21
CA ILE A 242 -17.71 -9.56 4.98
C ILE A 242 -16.98 -9.18 6.27
N VAL A 243 -16.42 -7.97 6.37
CA VAL A 243 -15.67 -7.51 7.55
C VAL A 243 -16.62 -6.85 8.55
N PRO A 244 -16.76 -7.35 9.80
CA PRO A 244 -17.81 -6.91 10.74
C PRO A 244 -17.79 -5.42 11.09
N ASN A 245 -16.60 -4.82 11.15
CA ASN A 245 -16.39 -3.43 11.58
C ASN A 245 -15.83 -2.54 10.45
N ALA A 246 -16.10 -2.90 9.18
CA ALA A 246 -15.67 -2.12 8.04
C ALA A 246 -16.63 -0.98 7.72
N ARG A 247 -16.06 0.15 7.30
CA ARG A 247 -16.80 1.24 6.68
C ARG A 247 -16.19 1.59 5.33
N LEU A 248 -17.02 1.84 4.33
CA LEU A 248 -16.62 2.25 2.99
C LEU A 248 -16.61 3.77 2.85
N ASP A 249 -15.54 4.33 2.32
CA ASP A 249 -15.46 5.69 1.80
C ASP A 249 -15.20 5.63 0.29
N LEU A 250 -16.26 5.80 -0.51
CA LEU A 250 -16.21 5.77 -1.96
C LEU A 250 -15.85 7.15 -2.51
N PHE A 251 -14.79 7.23 -3.31
CA PHE A 251 -14.26 8.45 -3.92
C PHE A 251 -14.79 8.60 -5.35
N GLU A 252 -15.87 9.34 -5.50
CA GLU A 252 -16.47 9.64 -6.80
C GLU A 252 -15.51 10.39 -7.72
N GLY A 253 -15.45 9.98 -9.00
CA GLY A 253 -14.59 10.63 -9.99
C GLY A 253 -13.10 10.33 -9.87
N VAL A 254 -12.70 9.37 -9.03
CA VAL A 254 -11.32 9.01 -8.69
C VAL A 254 -11.02 7.58 -9.14
N GLY A 255 -9.81 7.33 -9.62
CA GLY A 255 -9.32 6.02 -10.04
C GLY A 255 -8.63 5.24 -8.92
N HIS A 256 -7.57 4.49 -9.28
CA HIS A 256 -6.86 3.54 -8.41
C HIS A 256 -5.92 4.20 -7.37
N ALA A 257 -5.85 5.51 -7.31
CA ALA A 257 -4.93 6.20 -6.40
C ALA A 257 -5.57 7.42 -5.72
N PRO A 258 -6.63 7.24 -4.89
CA PRO A 258 -7.34 8.35 -4.24
C PRO A 258 -6.41 9.22 -3.39
N PHE A 259 -5.36 8.67 -2.82
CA PHE A 259 -4.35 9.38 -2.05
C PHE A 259 -3.45 10.32 -2.90
N LEU A 260 -3.45 10.17 -4.23
CA LEU A 260 -2.77 11.04 -5.20
C LEU A 260 -3.72 11.95 -5.96
N GLU A 261 -4.94 11.47 -6.28
CA GLU A 261 -5.93 12.22 -7.05
C GLU A 261 -6.76 13.19 -6.19
N ALA A 262 -7.03 12.83 -4.94
CA ALA A 262 -7.79 13.63 -3.97
C ALA A 262 -7.11 13.64 -2.58
N PRO A 263 -5.82 14.10 -2.50
CA PRO A 263 -5.00 13.93 -1.32
C PRO A 263 -5.55 14.62 -0.07
N GLU A 264 -6.17 15.77 -0.20
CA GLU A 264 -6.73 16.50 0.94
C GLU A 264 -7.88 15.71 1.58
N ARG A 265 -8.82 15.19 0.78
CA ARG A 265 -9.93 14.35 1.25
C ARG A 265 -9.41 13.06 1.86
N PHE A 266 -8.47 12.39 1.19
CA PHE A 266 -7.87 11.15 1.69
C PHE A 266 -7.17 11.37 3.03
N ASN A 267 -6.35 12.42 3.15
CA ASN A 267 -5.62 12.74 4.38
C ASN A 267 -6.56 13.08 5.54
N ALA A 268 -7.67 13.79 5.27
CA ALA A 268 -8.69 14.10 6.28
C ALA A 268 -9.40 12.83 6.79
N ALA A 269 -9.81 11.93 5.87
CA ALA A 269 -10.43 10.66 6.23
C ALA A 269 -9.47 9.77 7.04
N LEU A 270 -8.21 9.69 6.61
CA LEU A 270 -7.16 8.93 7.29
C LEU A 270 -6.88 9.48 8.70
N ALA A 271 -6.72 10.81 8.84
CA ALA A 271 -6.49 11.46 10.13
C ALA A 271 -7.64 11.19 11.11
N THR A 272 -8.89 11.31 10.64
CA THR A 272 -10.09 11.01 11.43
C THR A 272 -10.07 9.57 11.90
N PHE A 273 -9.87 8.62 10.99
CA PHE A 273 -9.85 7.20 11.33
C PHE A 273 -8.76 6.85 12.35
N VAL A 274 -7.53 7.31 12.12
CA VAL A 274 -6.41 7.02 13.03
C VAL A 274 -6.68 7.54 14.45
N ARG A 275 -7.17 8.78 14.58
CA ARG A 275 -7.50 9.37 15.89
C ARG A 275 -8.62 8.59 16.59
N GLU A 276 -9.67 8.21 15.87
CA GLU A 276 -10.77 7.39 16.42
C GLU A 276 -10.26 6.06 17.00
N VAL A 277 -9.47 5.29 16.23
CA VAL A 277 -9.08 3.93 16.62
C VAL A 277 -7.94 3.91 17.65
N THR A 278 -7.19 5.00 17.80
CA THR A 278 -6.10 5.12 18.79
C THR A 278 -6.53 5.84 20.07
N GLY A 279 -7.75 6.40 20.13
CA GLY A 279 -8.27 7.12 21.29
C GLY A 279 -7.51 8.43 21.60
N LYS A 280 -6.78 8.95 20.62
CA LYS A 280 -6.03 10.21 20.74
C LYS A 280 -6.72 11.24 19.86
N ALA A 281 -7.65 12.00 20.46
CA ALA A 281 -8.32 13.14 19.83
C ALA A 281 -7.40 14.36 19.73
#